data_03a14edefff6d0ac651c6f3aa91026c9
#
_entry.id   03a14edefff6d0ac651c6f3aa91026c9
#
_cell.length_a   1.000
_cell.length_b   1.000
_cell.length_c   1.000
_cell.angle_alpha   90.00
_cell.angle_beta   90.00
_cell.angle_gamma   90.00
#
_symmetry.space_group_name_H-M   'P 1'
#
loop_
_entity.id
_entity.type
_entity.pdbx_description
1 polymer ?
#
loop_
_entity_poly.entity_id
_entity_poly.type
_entity_poly.pdbx_seq_one_letter_code
_entity_poly.pdbx_strand_id
1 'polypeptide(L)'
;MALPELRTQGGLSTLFATSLIQIMASFAVSAPLTVSIAIVGDAHLSETWIGYYTSVLYFSAMTGSLLTPRLIASLDVGRIQLGGLVATMLGFALFAEIAASGSGLALGLAGIVMMGLAYGVIVPASALLLADRFSRQLQPLVVSIRQTGVPVGTALAALIAPLVVQHWGWRTMSLIIAVAAALSLALCAPALIGIARRLRSAVPAAKLLTALRETFRHPATLRLALVSGFYGLNQAALTTYFVPSLVWLHGLSIGRAAGFLAVATVAGAAARIGFGVTTSRFGKPYHHLRLIGLVSGLAWVLVLWPGPTTLRLTCGAAMLGATAMGWNGILLAQLAHEAPHGKTADAVGAGTALAYGGVLTAPLLYAAAMALSQSKITAITALVALSIAVGMVLLGRGSARA
;
A
#
# COMPACT_ATOMS: atom_id res chain seq x y z
N MET A 1 26.29 -4.75 -20.89
CA MET A 1 26.38 -3.89 -19.69
C MET A 1 26.69 -4.81 -18.51
N ALA A 2 27.93 -4.76 -18.04
CA ALA A 2 28.47 -5.76 -17.12
C ALA A 2 27.86 -5.59 -15.70
N LEU A 3 27.49 -6.69 -15.10
CA LEU A 3 26.96 -6.86 -13.75
C LEU A 3 27.99 -6.83 -12.57
N PRO A 4 29.20 -6.26 -12.68
CA PRO A 4 30.17 -6.28 -11.58
C PRO A 4 29.80 -5.37 -10.40
N GLU A 5 28.99 -4.32 -10.61
CA GLU A 5 28.63 -3.35 -9.55
C GLU A 5 27.55 -3.86 -8.57
N LEU A 6 26.90 -4.99 -8.86
CA LEU A 6 25.97 -5.68 -7.93
C LEU A 6 26.70 -6.40 -6.79
N ARG A 7 28.03 -6.48 -6.80
CA ARG A 7 28.84 -7.20 -5.82
C ARG A 7 29.46 -6.30 -4.74
N THR A 8 28.66 -5.40 -4.13
CA THR A 8 29.07 -5.00 -2.79
C THR A 8 28.78 -6.16 -1.84
N GLN A 9 29.77 -6.54 -0.99
CA GLN A 9 29.59 -7.64 -0.03
C GLN A 9 28.25 -7.43 0.74
N GLY A 10 27.31 -8.36 0.59
CA GLY A 10 26.01 -8.33 1.25
C GLY A 10 24.91 -7.50 0.58
N GLY A 11 25.13 -6.86 -0.58
CA GLY A 11 24.09 -6.07 -1.27
C GLY A 11 22.90 -6.93 -1.72
N LEU A 12 23.16 -8.07 -2.36
CA LEU A 12 22.12 -8.98 -2.84
C LEU A 12 21.34 -9.63 -1.69
N SER A 13 22.01 -10.03 -0.61
CA SER A 13 21.34 -10.57 0.58
C SER A 13 20.47 -9.53 1.27
N THR A 14 20.92 -8.27 1.34
CA THR A 14 20.11 -7.14 1.84
C THR A 14 18.89 -6.88 0.96
N LEU A 15 19.05 -6.91 -0.37
CA LEU A 15 17.93 -6.75 -1.31
C LEU A 15 16.93 -7.89 -1.17
N PHE A 16 17.40 -9.14 -1.11
CA PHE A 16 16.55 -10.31 -0.87
C PHE A 16 15.77 -10.17 0.43
N ALA A 17 16.46 -9.90 1.55
CA ALA A 17 15.82 -9.77 2.86
C ALA A 17 14.78 -8.64 2.89
N THR A 18 15.13 -7.45 2.38
CA THR A 18 14.19 -6.32 2.35
C THR A 18 13.01 -6.55 1.39
N SER A 19 13.20 -7.30 0.31
CA SER A 19 12.12 -7.69 -0.61
C SER A 19 11.19 -8.73 0.02
N LEU A 20 11.75 -9.75 0.70
CA LEU A 20 10.97 -10.77 1.42
C LEU A 20 10.15 -10.12 2.55
N ILE A 21 10.75 -9.22 3.32
CA ILE A 21 10.05 -8.45 4.36
C ILE A 21 8.90 -7.63 3.76
N GLN A 22 9.11 -7.01 2.58
CA GLN A 22 8.04 -6.27 1.91
C GLN A 22 6.92 -7.17 1.42
N ILE A 23 7.25 -8.33 0.84
CA ILE A 23 6.25 -9.33 0.42
C ILE A 23 5.44 -9.78 1.63
N MET A 24 6.12 -10.17 2.72
CA MET A 24 5.48 -10.62 3.95
C MET A 24 4.57 -9.54 4.56
N ALA A 25 5.06 -8.30 4.66
CA ALA A 25 4.31 -7.18 5.20
C ALA A 25 3.06 -6.87 4.35
N SER A 26 3.18 -6.92 3.02
CA SER A 26 2.05 -6.67 2.12
C SER A 26 1.06 -7.84 2.10
N PHE A 27 1.53 -9.08 2.18
CA PHE A 27 0.70 -10.26 2.38
C PHE A 27 -0.12 -10.13 3.67
N ALA A 28 0.56 -9.81 4.77
CA ALA A 28 -0.03 -9.65 6.09
C ALA A 28 -1.15 -8.58 6.10
N VAL A 29 -0.89 -7.41 5.54
CA VAL A 29 -1.88 -6.32 5.47
C VAL A 29 -3.07 -6.68 4.58
N SER A 30 -2.85 -7.40 3.48
CA SER A 30 -3.88 -7.67 2.47
C SER A 30 -4.73 -8.89 2.78
N ALA A 31 -4.21 -9.88 3.51
CA ALA A 31 -4.93 -11.15 3.76
C ALA A 31 -6.25 -10.95 4.52
N PRO A 32 -6.31 -10.19 5.64
CA PRO A 32 -7.59 -9.92 6.32
C PRO A 32 -8.58 -9.16 5.45
N LEU A 33 -8.11 -8.24 4.60
CA LEU A 33 -8.99 -7.50 3.69
C LEU A 33 -9.62 -8.41 2.63
N THR A 34 -8.83 -9.35 2.11
CA THR A 34 -9.30 -10.30 1.10
C THR A 34 -10.42 -11.20 1.60
N VAL A 35 -10.37 -11.59 2.88
CA VAL A 35 -11.36 -12.47 3.53
C VAL A 35 -12.22 -11.74 4.56
N SER A 36 -12.28 -10.42 4.47
CA SER A 36 -12.92 -9.55 5.45
C SER A 36 -14.39 -9.91 5.72
N ILE A 37 -15.14 -10.36 4.72
CA ILE A 37 -16.52 -10.80 4.87
C ILE A 37 -16.62 -12.02 5.78
N ALA A 38 -15.71 -12.99 5.65
CA ALA A 38 -15.68 -14.15 6.52
C ALA A 38 -15.33 -13.78 7.95
N ILE A 39 -14.36 -12.86 8.15
CA ILE A 39 -13.99 -12.36 9.49
C ILE A 39 -15.16 -11.64 10.15
N VAL A 40 -15.83 -10.74 9.42
CA VAL A 40 -16.97 -9.97 9.91
C VAL A 40 -18.11 -10.89 10.35
N GLY A 41 -18.45 -11.91 9.53
CA GLY A 41 -19.51 -12.87 9.86
C GLY A 41 -19.18 -13.71 11.10
N ASP A 42 -18.00 -14.28 11.14
CA ASP A 42 -17.58 -15.23 12.17
C ASP A 42 -17.30 -14.56 13.53
N ALA A 43 -16.73 -13.35 13.51
CA ALA A 43 -16.47 -12.57 14.72
C ALA A 43 -17.66 -11.70 15.17
N HIS A 44 -18.83 -11.81 14.49
CA HIS A 44 -20.04 -11.03 14.73
C HIS A 44 -19.81 -9.51 14.72
N LEU A 45 -18.92 -9.04 13.83
CA LEU A 45 -18.60 -7.64 13.64
C LEU A 45 -19.56 -7.00 12.63
N SER A 46 -19.70 -5.68 12.67
CA SER A 46 -20.43 -4.95 11.63
C SER A 46 -19.61 -4.89 10.32
N GLU A 47 -20.29 -4.78 9.17
CA GLU A 47 -19.58 -4.64 7.88
C GLU A 47 -18.69 -3.39 7.80
N THR A 48 -19.00 -2.34 8.58
CA THR A 48 -18.17 -1.14 8.72
C THR A 48 -16.78 -1.43 9.27
N TRP A 49 -16.60 -2.60 9.92
CA TRP A 49 -15.32 -3.05 10.45
C TRP A 49 -14.23 -3.23 9.38
N ILE A 50 -14.63 -3.57 8.14
CA ILE A 50 -13.73 -3.65 6.98
C ILE A 50 -13.01 -2.30 6.77
N GLY A 51 -13.76 -1.21 6.89
CA GLY A 51 -13.23 0.14 6.82
C GLY A 51 -12.38 0.52 8.04
N TYR A 52 -12.83 0.19 9.25
CA TYR A 52 -12.08 0.47 10.48
C TYR A 52 -10.74 -0.24 10.50
N TYR A 53 -10.67 -1.51 10.09
CA TYR A 53 -9.40 -2.23 9.93
C TYR A 53 -8.41 -1.41 9.06
N THR A 54 -8.84 -0.99 7.87
CA THR A 54 -8.01 -0.21 6.96
C THR A 54 -7.58 1.12 7.59
N SER A 55 -8.51 1.85 8.19
CA SER A 55 -8.22 3.16 8.79
C SER A 55 -7.24 3.06 9.96
N VAL A 56 -7.45 2.14 10.88
CA VAL A 56 -6.57 1.93 12.05
C VAL A 56 -5.18 1.48 11.60
N LEU A 57 -5.12 0.54 10.65
CA LEU A 57 -3.86 0.02 10.12
C LEU A 57 -3.04 1.11 9.44
N TYR A 58 -3.63 1.90 8.54
CA TYR A 58 -2.90 2.94 7.80
C TYR A 58 -2.62 4.18 8.65
N PHE A 59 -3.44 4.51 9.64
CA PHE A 59 -3.10 5.50 10.65
C PHE A 59 -1.86 5.08 11.45
N SER A 60 -1.82 3.83 11.88
CA SER A 60 -0.66 3.26 12.57
C SER A 60 0.57 3.19 11.66
N ALA A 61 0.40 2.85 10.37
CA ALA A 61 1.48 2.85 9.40
C ALA A 61 2.07 4.24 9.16
N MET A 62 1.22 5.25 9.04
CA MET A 62 1.65 6.65 8.95
C MET A 62 2.44 7.05 10.20
N THR A 63 1.95 6.71 11.38
CA THR A 63 2.64 6.96 12.67
C THR A 63 3.98 6.24 12.73
N GLY A 64 4.04 4.95 12.35
CA GLY A 64 5.29 4.18 12.28
C GLY A 64 6.31 4.80 11.32
N SER A 65 5.87 5.26 10.16
CA SER A 65 6.72 5.95 9.18
C SER A 65 7.31 7.24 9.76
N LEU A 66 6.51 8.03 10.48
CA LEU A 66 6.95 9.26 11.15
C LEU A 66 7.90 9.02 12.32
N LEU A 67 7.76 7.89 13.00
CA LEU A 67 8.65 7.49 14.09
C LEU A 67 9.98 6.90 13.60
N THR A 68 10.05 6.44 12.35
CA THR A 68 11.23 5.75 11.79
C THR A 68 12.54 6.55 11.96
N PRO A 69 12.61 7.87 11.70
CA PRO A 69 13.86 8.63 11.90
C PRO A 69 14.36 8.61 13.36
N ARG A 70 13.43 8.59 14.34
CA ARG A 70 13.79 8.48 15.76
C ARG A 70 14.29 7.09 16.10
N LEU A 71 13.65 6.06 15.58
CA LEU A 71 14.07 4.67 15.77
C LEU A 71 15.47 4.44 15.18
N ILE A 72 15.77 4.97 14.00
CA ILE A 72 17.07 4.84 13.33
C ILE A 72 18.17 5.61 14.09
N ALA A 73 17.83 6.65 14.84
CA ALA A 73 18.78 7.35 15.68
C ALA A 73 19.22 6.53 16.90
N SER A 74 18.36 5.63 17.39
CA SER A 74 18.60 4.81 18.59
C SER A 74 18.92 3.35 18.32
N LEU A 75 18.40 2.81 17.22
CA LEU A 75 18.51 1.39 16.85
C LEU A 75 19.18 1.23 15.48
N ASP A 76 19.83 0.09 15.28
CA ASP A 76 20.35 -0.27 13.97
C ASP A 76 19.20 -0.53 12.98
N VAL A 77 19.36 -0.08 11.73
CA VAL A 77 18.31 -0.19 10.71
C VAL A 77 17.91 -1.65 10.44
N GLY A 78 18.87 -2.58 10.51
CA GLY A 78 18.60 -4.02 10.42
C GLY A 78 17.70 -4.52 11.55
N ARG A 79 17.95 -4.09 12.79
CA ARG A 79 17.10 -4.43 13.95
C ARG A 79 15.68 -3.87 13.82
N ILE A 80 15.54 -2.68 13.23
CA ILE A 80 14.23 -2.08 12.97
C ILE A 80 13.43 -2.93 11.98
N GLN A 81 14.06 -3.41 10.91
CA GLN A 81 13.44 -4.30 9.94
C GLN A 81 12.97 -5.63 10.57
N LEU A 82 13.85 -6.25 11.38
CA LEU A 82 13.53 -7.48 12.09
C LEU A 82 12.44 -7.26 13.15
N GLY A 83 12.50 -6.13 13.88
CA GLY A 83 11.46 -5.72 14.82
C GLY A 83 10.09 -5.53 14.15
N GLY A 84 10.05 -5.10 12.90
CA GLY A 84 8.83 -5.04 12.09
C GLY A 84 8.22 -6.43 11.86
N LEU A 85 9.03 -7.46 11.59
CA LEU A 85 8.53 -8.85 11.48
C LEU A 85 8.03 -9.40 12.82
N VAL A 86 8.74 -9.10 13.93
CA VAL A 86 8.29 -9.48 15.28
C VAL A 86 6.94 -8.82 15.59
N ALA A 87 6.80 -7.53 15.30
CA ALA A 87 5.53 -6.81 15.50
C ALA A 87 4.40 -7.37 14.59
N THR A 88 4.71 -7.79 13.36
CA THR A 88 3.75 -8.48 12.49
C THR A 88 3.33 -9.83 13.07
N MET A 89 4.27 -10.63 13.54
CA MET A 89 4.02 -11.93 14.18
C MET A 89 3.10 -11.79 15.40
N LEU A 90 3.47 -10.92 16.35
CA LEU A 90 2.67 -10.67 17.54
C LEU A 90 1.33 -10.03 17.23
N GLY A 91 1.31 -9.11 16.26
CA GLY A 91 0.09 -8.46 15.79
C GLY A 91 -0.94 -9.45 15.27
N PHE A 92 -0.51 -10.47 14.50
CA PHE A 92 -1.41 -11.51 14.02
C PHE A 92 -1.84 -12.51 15.09
N ALA A 93 -0.99 -12.81 16.05
CA ALA A 93 -1.39 -13.61 17.22
C ALA A 93 -2.50 -12.91 18.01
N LEU A 94 -2.37 -11.60 18.26
CA LEU A 94 -3.41 -10.80 18.91
C LEU A 94 -4.67 -10.63 18.03
N PHE A 95 -4.50 -10.46 16.72
CA PHE A 95 -5.61 -10.32 15.78
C PHE A 95 -6.49 -11.57 15.72
N ALA A 96 -5.92 -12.76 15.92
CA ALA A 96 -6.66 -14.01 15.96
C ALA A 96 -7.72 -14.04 17.10
N GLU A 97 -7.55 -13.23 18.14
CA GLU A 97 -8.45 -13.13 19.28
C GLU A 97 -9.62 -12.15 19.07
N ILE A 98 -9.72 -11.50 17.89
CA ILE A 98 -10.71 -10.46 17.67
C ILE A 98 -12.15 -10.99 17.80
N ALA A 99 -12.98 -10.22 18.51
CA ALA A 99 -14.41 -10.45 18.69
C ALA A 99 -15.15 -9.11 18.76
N ALA A 100 -16.49 -9.14 18.69
CA ALA A 100 -17.32 -7.94 18.66
C ALA A 100 -17.27 -7.10 19.96
N SER A 101 -16.89 -7.71 21.07
CA SER A 101 -16.90 -7.04 22.37
C SER A 101 -15.84 -7.59 23.31
N GLY A 102 -15.68 -6.92 24.45
CA GLY A 102 -14.79 -7.36 25.54
C GLY A 102 -13.30 -7.29 25.20
N SER A 103 -12.52 -8.16 25.83
CA SER A 103 -11.07 -8.24 25.64
C SER A 103 -10.66 -8.60 24.19
N GLY A 104 -11.49 -9.37 23.48
CA GLY A 104 -11.24 -9.75 22.08
C GLY A 104 -11.16 -8.54 21.15
N LEU A 105 -12.05 -7.55 21.31
CA LEU A 105 -11.98 -6.33 20.51
C LEU A 105 -10.68 -5.55 20.78
N ALA A 106 -10.32 -5.40 22.05
CA ALA A 106 -9.11 -4.68 22.44
C ALA A 106 -7.84 -5.37 21.92
N LEU A 107 -7.76 -6.70 22.04
CA LEU A 107 -6.63 -7.50 21.54
C LEU A 107 -6.52 -7.41 20.02
N GLY A 108 -7.64 -7.56 19.31
CA GLY A 108 -7.66 -7.44 17.85
C GLY A 108 -7.24 -6.06 17.37
N LEU A 109 -7.72 -4.98 18.00
CA LEU A 109 -7.30 -3.61 17.68
C LEU A 109 -5.81 -3.39 17.97
N ALA A 110 -5.30 -3.88 19.11
CA ALA A 110 -3.87 -3.83 19.41
C ALA A 110 -3.05 -4.56 18.35
N GLY A 111 -3.51 -5.71 17.88
CA GLY A 111 -2.90 -6.46 16.78
C GLY A 111 -2.82 -5.64 15.50
N ILE A 112 -3.91 -4.97 15.10
CA ILE A 112 -3.94 -4.11 13.90
C ILE A 112 -2.98 -2.93 14.04
N VAL A 113 -2.94 -2.28 15.21
CA VAL A 113 -2.00 -1.18 15.48
C VAL A 113 -0.56 -1.66 15.34
N MET A 114 -0.21 -2.83 15.91
CA MET A 114 1.14 -3.40 15.78
C MET A 114 1.51 -3.71 14.34
N MET A 115 0.61 -4.33 13.57
CA MET A 115 0.80 -4.60 12.15
C MET A 115 0.99 -3.30 11.35
N GLY A 116 0.18 -2.28 11.63
CA GLY A 116 0.28 -0.98 10.98
C GLY A 116 1.61 -0.29 11.28
N LEU A 117 2.02 -0.21 12.54
CA LEU A 117 3.31 0.36 12.94
C LEU A 117 4.47 -0.36 12.23
N ALA A 118 4.45 -1.70 12.21
CA ALA A 118 5.43 -2.51 11.50
C ALA A 118 5.49 -2.17 10.01
N TYR A 119 4.34 -2.14 9.33
CA TYR A 119 4.25 -1.79 7.91
C TYR A 119 4.83 -0.40 7.61
N GLY A 120 4.52 0.58 8.46
CA GLY A 120 4.98 1.96 8.30
C GLY A 120 6.48 2.13 8.45
N VAL A 121 7.12 1.38 9.34
CA VAL A 121 8.57 1.45 9.60
C VAL A 121 9.39 0.75 8.51
N ILE A 122 8.90 -0.37 7.97
CA ILE A 122 9.61 -1.22 7.01
C ILE A 122 10.04 -0.44 5.75
N VAL A 123 9.17 0.42 5.21
CA VAL A 123 9.41 1.11 3.94
C VAL A 123 10.59 2.10 4.02
N PRO A 124 10.60 3.10 4.92
CA PRO A 124 11.69 4.05 4.98
C PRO A 124 13.01 3.41 5.47
N ALA A 125 12.94 2.44 6.39
CA ALA A 125 14.13 1.75 6.89
C ALA A 125 14.84 0.95 5.78
N SER A 126 14.08 0.24 4.92
CA SER A 126 14.67 -0.50 3.80
C SER A 126 15.27 0.42 2.73
N ALA A 127 14.67 1.58 2.47
CA ALA A 127 15.22 2.54 1.51
C ALA A 127 16.63 2.99 1.93
N LEU A 128 16.86 3.21 3.23
CA LEU A 128 18.18 3.55 3.77
C LEU A 128 19.19 2.40 3.63
N LEU A 129 18.77 1.15 3.92
CA LEU A 129 19.64 -0.02 3.74
C LEU A 129 20.09 -0.17 2.29
N LEU A 130 19.18 -0.02 1.34
CA LEU A 130 19.48 -0.15 -0.08
C LEU A 130 20.36 1.02 -0.58
N ALA A 131 20.08 2.25 -0.12
CA ALA A 131 20.90 3.41 -0.47
C ALA A 131 22.37 3.28 0.00
N ASP A 132 22.61 2.53 1.06
CA ASP A 132 23.94 2.28 1.61
C ASP A 132 24.72 1.17 0.88
N ARG A 133 24.00 0.21 0.29
CA ARG A 133 24.56 -1.00 -0.30
C ARG A 133 24.70 -0.95 -1.81
N PHE A 134 24.08 0.01 -2.47
CA PHE A 134 24.06 0.11 -3.92
C PHE A 134 24.47 1.51 -4.39
N SER A 135 25.19 1.58 -5.51
CA SER A 135 25.57 2.85 -6.13
C SER A 135 24.32 3.68 -6.50
N ARG A 136 24.49 5.00 -6.57
CA ARG A 136 23.38 5.91 -6.93
C ARG A 136 22.72 5.55 -8.25
N GLN A 137 23.47 4.97 -9.19
CA GLN A 137 22.97 4.55 -10.50
C GLN A 137 22.03 3.35 -10.40
N LEU A 138 22.29 2.42 -9.48
CA LEU A 138 21.49 1.20 -9.26
C LEU A 138 20.31 1.40 -8.30
N GLN A 139 20.33 2.44 -7.48
CA GLN A 139 19.27 2.68 -6.48
C GLN A 139 17.85 2.67 -7.07
N PRO A 140 17.53 3.34 -8.21
CA PRO A 140 16.20 3.29 -8.79
C PRO A 140 15.75 1.88 -9.14
N LEU A 141 16.64 1.05 -9.68
CA LEU A 141 16.36 -0.34 -10.05
C LEU A 141 16.09 -1.19 -8.80
N VAL A 142 16.98 -1.12 -7.80
CA VAL A 142 16.85 -1.93 -6.56
C VAL A 142 15.61 -1.55 -5.76
N VAL A 143 15.28 -0.26 -5.70
CA VAL A 143 14.06 0.22 -5.06
C VAL A 143 12.83 -0.28 -5.82
N SER A 144 12.85 -0.26 -7.15
CA SER A 144 11.76 -0.78 -7.98
C SER A 144 11.57 -2.28 -7.76
N ILE A 145 12.65 -3.08 -7.77
CA ILE A 145 12.61 -4.52 -7.48
C ILE A 145 11.98 -4.76 -6.10
N ARG A 146 12.47 -4.08 -5.07
CA ARG A 146 11.90 -4.20 -3.72
C ARG A 146 10.43 -3.81 -3.67
N GLN A 147 10.02 -2.76 -4.37
CA GLN A 147 8.64 -2.28 -4.39
C GLN A 147 7.66 -3.22 -5.13
N THR A 148 8.14 -4.14 -5.98
CA THR A 148 7.29 -5.21 -6.53
C THR A 148 6.82 -6.17 -5.45
N GLY A 149 7.47 -6.21 -4.29
CA GLY A 149 7.02 -6.97 -3.13
C GLY A 149 5.61 -6.59 -2.66
N VAL A 150 5.17 -5.34 -2.90
CA VAL A 150 3.80 -4.91 -2.55
C VAL A 150 2.75 -5.68 -3.35
N PRO A 151 2.70 -5.60 -4.68
CA PRO A 151 1.71 -6.34 -5.46
C PRO A 151 1.89 -7.87 -5.35
N VAL A 152 3.12 -8.38 -5.22
CA VAL A 152 3.37 -9.81 -5.02
C VAL A 152 2.76 -10.29 -3.71
N GLY A 153 2.99 -9.58 -2.60
CA GLY A 153 2.39 -9.94 -1.30
C GLY A 153 0.87 -9.88 -1.34
N THR A 154 0.29 -8.85 -1.98
CA THR A 154 -1.18 -8.75 -2.14
C THR A 154 -1.74 -9.86 -3.03
N ALA A 155 -1.05 -10.24 -4.12
CA ALA A 155 -1.46 -11.36 -4.97
C ALA A 155 -1.43 -12.69 -4.21
N LEU A 156 -0.37 -12.94 -3.44
CA LEU A 156 -0.28 -14.13 -2.57
C LEU A 156 -1.42 -14.15 -1.55
N ALA A 157 -1.76 -13.02 -0.94
CA ALA A 157 -2.90 -12.91 -0.02
C ALA A 157 -4.22 -13.26 -0.74
N ALA A 158 -4.44 -12.73 -1.94
CA ALA A 158 -5.64 -13.01 -2.72
C ALA A 158 -5.78 -14.48 -3.11
N LEU A 159 -4.68 -15.19 -3.35
CA LEU A 159 -4.68 -16.60 -3.72
C LEU A 159 -4.75 -17.54 -2.51
N ILE A 160 -3.99 -17.24 -1.46
CA ILE A 160 -3.80 -18.16 -0.33
C ILE A 160 -4.87 -17.98 0.76
N ALA A 161 -5.20 -16.73 1.13
CA ALA A 161 -6.08 -16.47 2.27
C ALA A 161 -7.48 -17.09 2.12
N PRO A 162 -8.19 -17.03 0.96
CA PRO A 162 -9.48 -17.67 0.81
C PRO A 162 -9.42 -19.19 0.94
N LEU A 163 -8.35 -19.83 0.41
CA LEU A 163 -8.16 -21.28 0.52
C LEU A 163 -7.99 -21.72 1.96
N VAL A 164 -7.15 -21.01 2.71
CA VAL A 164 -6.93 -21.32 4.14
C VAL A 164 -8.22 -21.08 4.94
N VAL A 165 -8.90 -19.97 4.69
CA VAL A 165 -10.14 -19.63 5.44
C VAL A 165 -11.26 -20.63 5.16
N GLN A 166 -11.38 -21.09 3.93
CA GLN A 166 -12.39 -22.09 3.54
C GLN A 166 -12.24 -23.41 4.28
N HIS A 167 -11.00 -23.85 4.55
CA HIS A 167 -10.72 -25.16 5.15
C HIS A 167 -10.49 -25.12 6.66
N TRP A 168 -9.89 -24.03 7.17
CA TRP A 168 -9.41 -23.95 8.56
C TRP A 168 -9.86 -22.69 9.30
N GLY A 169 -10.59 -21.79 8.64
CA GLY A 169 -11.05 -20.54 9.22
C GLY A 169 -9.99 -19.43 9.26
N TRP A 170 -10.45 -18.22 9.51
CA TRP A 170 -9.59 -17.02 9.48
C TRP A 170 -8.66 -16.89 10.69
N ARG A 171 -9.00 -17.50 11.84
CA ARG A 171 -8.11 -17.54 13.00
C ARG A 171 -6.87 -18.36 12.71
N THR A 172 -7.05 -19.53 12.10
CA THR A 172 -5.94 -20.38 11.64
C THR A 172 -5.10 -19.66 10.60
N MET A 173 -5.72 -18.94 9.65
CA MET A 173 -5.01 -18.07 8.71
C MET A 173 -4.14 -17.04 9.43
N SER A 174 -4.66 -16.40 10.47
CA SER A 174 -3.92 -15.42 11.26
C SER A 174 -2.69 -16.02 11.92
N LEU A 175 -2.83 -17.21 12.49
CA LEU A 175 -1.70 -17.95 13.10
C LEU A 175 -0.67 -18.41 12.05
N ILE A 176 -1.12 -18.87 10.89
CA ILE A 176 -0.23 -19.22 9.76
C ILE A 176 0.58 -17.99 9.32
N ILE A 177 -0.03 -16.80 9.27
CA ILE A 177 0.67 -15.57 8.93
C ILE A 177 1.69 -15.21 10.02
N ALA A 178 1.35 -15.39 11.30
CA ALA A 178 2.29 -15.19 12.40
C ALA A 178 3.50 -16.11 12.28
N VAL A 179 3.29 -17.40 11.97
CA VAL A 179 4.37 -18.38 11.73
C VAL A 179 5.20 -18.00 10.50
N ALA A 180 4.56 -17.58 9.40
CA ALA A 180 5.26 -17.13 8.19
C ALA A 180 6.12 -15.88 8.46
N ALA A 181 5.66 -14.97 9.32
CA ALA A 181 6.46 -13.82 9.76
C ALA A 181 7.66 -14.27 10.61
N ALA A 182 7.50 -15.25 11.50
CA ALA A 182 8.59 -15.84 12.27
C ALA A 182 9.64 -16.54 11.39
N LEU A 183 9.19 -17.29 10.38
CA LEU A 183 10.09 -17.91 9.39
C LEU A 183 10.83 -16.86 8.56
N SER A 184 10.13 -15.80 8.13
CA SER A 184 10.73 -14.66 7.43
C SER A 184 11.77 -13.97 8.31
N LEU A 185 11.50 -13.83 9.61
CA LEU A 185 12.46 -13.29 10.58
C LEU A 185 13.73 -14.15 10.63
N ALA A 186 13.61 -15.47 10.75
CA ALA A 186 14.75 -16.38 10.78
C ALA A 186 15.58 -16.34 9.49
N LEU A 187 14.91 -16.27 8.32
CA LEU A 187 15.57 -16.18 7.00
C LEU A 187 16.28 -14.85 6.77
N CYS A 188 15.69 -13.72 7.26
CA CYS A 188 16.24 -12.40 7.04
C CYS A 188 17.29 -12.00 8.09
N ALA A 189 17.27 -12.59 9.27
CA ALA A 189 18.14 -12.23 10.37
C ALA A 189 19.66 -12.30 10.00
N PRO A 190 20.17 -13.35 9.34
CA PRO A 190 21.60 -13.41 8.97
C PRO A 190 22.05 -12.28 8.04
N ALA A 191 21.15 -11.79 7.17
CA ALA A 191 21.45 -10.72 6.24
C ALA A 191 21.38 -9.31 6.87
N LEU A 192 20.67 -9.17 8.00
CA LEU A 192 20.35 -7.86 8.60
C LEU A 192 20.99 -7.65 9.97
N ILE A 193 21.32 -8.71 10.71
CA ILE A 193 22.06 -8.62 11.97
C ILE A 193 23.49 -8.11 11.69
N GLY A 194 23.93 -7.12 12.45
CA GLY A 194 25.26 -6.54 12.30
C GLY A 194 25.36 -5.41 11.27
N ILE A 195 24.27 -5.07 10.56
CA ILE A 195 24.24 -3.84 9.76
C ILE A 195 24.06 -2.66 10.73
N ALA A 196 25.17 -2.27 11.34
CA ALA A 196 25.21 -1.15 12.29
C ALA A 196 25.23 0.17 11.52
N ARG A 197 24.06 0.66 11.10
CA ARG A 197 23.91 2.02 10.62
C ARG A 197 22.95 2.77 11.53
N ARG A 198 23.51 3.69 12.30
CA ARG A 198 22.78 4.71 13.04
C ARG A 198 22.90 6.03 12.30
N LEU A 199 21.80 6.68 12.02
CA LEU A 199 21.87 8.07 11.57
C LEU A 199 22.36 8.91 12.76
N ARG A 200 23.53 9.56 12.59
CA ARG A 200 24.14 10.44 13.63
C ARG A 200 23.29 11.68 13.97
N SER A 201 22.26 11.97 13.19
CA SER A 201 21.34 13.07 13.44
C SER A 201 19.90 12.58 13.27
N ALA A 202 19.18 12.52 14.37
CA ALA A 202 17.74 12.39 14.32
C ALA A 202 17.17 13.61 13.56
N VAL A 203 16.45 13.37 12.47
CA VAL A 203 15.68 14.43 11.81
C VAL A 203 14.52 14.79 12.74
N PRO A 204 14.46 16.02 13.31
CA PRO A 204 13.39 16.38 14.23
C PRO A 204 12.02 16.24 13.53
N ALA A 205 11.01 15.77 14.26
CA ALA A 205 9.63 15.71 13.74
C ALA A 205 9.10 17.09 13.26
N ALA A 206 9.62 18.18 13.84
CA ALA A 206 9.38 19.55 13.37
C ALA A 206 9.78 19.79 11.91
N LYS A 207 10.75 19.04 11.37
CA LYS A 207 11.13 19.16 9.96
C LYS A 207 10.11 18.55 9.00
N LEU A 208 9.35 17.53 9.41
CA LEU A 208 8.28 16.99 8.55
C LEU A 208 7.13 18.00 8.38
N LEU A 209 6.67 18.63 9.46
CA LEU A 209 5.66 19.69 9.38
C LEU A 209 6.16 20.90 8.57
N THR A 210 7.42 21.24 8.70
CA THR A 210 8.06 22.29 7.90
C THR A 210 8.12 21.88 6.43
N ALA A 211 8.50 20.63 6.13
CA ALA A 211 8.54 20.08 4.79
C ALA A 211 7.16 20.07 4.13
N LEU A 212 6.12 19.64 4.85
CA LEU A 212 4.73 19.71 4.39
C LEU A 212 4.31 21.16 4.13
N ARG A 213 4.59 22.07 5.05
CA ARG A 213 4.27 23.50 4.91
C ARG A 213 4.98 24.13 3.71
N GLU A 214 6.23 23.79 3.47
CA GLU A 214 6.99 24.29 2.31
C GLU A 214 6.49 23.69 0.99
N THR A 215 6.15 22.40 0.97
CA THR A 215 5.52 21.76 -0.19
C THR A 215 4.19 22.43 -0.53
N PHE A 216 3.40 22.80 0.47
CA PHE A 216 2.11 23.46 0.27
C PHE A 216 2.24 24.93 -0.22
N ARG A 217 3.39 25.56 -0.09
CA ARG A 217 3.67 26.89 -0.66
C ARG A 217 3.91 26.87 -2.16
N HIS A 218 4.29 25.71 -2.74
CA HIS A 218 4.53 25.58 -4.17
C HIS A 218 3.32 24.95 -4.87
N PRO A 219 2.61 25.72 -5.75
CA PRO A 219 1.35 25.24 -6.34
C PRO A 219 1.48 23.97 -7.15
N ALA A 220 2.61 23.73 -7.82
CA ALA A 220 2.84 22.52 -8.62
C ALA A 220 3.00 21.29 -7.72
N THR A 221 3.86 21.37 -6.70
CA THR A 221 4.08 20.27 -5.76
C THR A 221 2.86 19.98 -4.89
N LEU A 222 2.15 21.04 -4.41
CA LEU A 222 0.88 20.88 -3.70
C LEU A 222 -0.14 20.11 -4.53
N ARG A 223 -0.29 20.47 -5.79
CA ARG A 223 -1.24 19.86 -6.71
C ARG A 223 -0.96 18.37 -6.91
N LEU A 224 0.30 18.01 -7.19
CA LEU A 224 0.69 16.62 -7.35
C LEU A 224 0.56 15.84 -6.03
N ALA A 225 0.88 16.47 -4.90
CA ALA A 225 0.70 15.87 -3.58
C ALA A 225 -0.79 15.61 -3.27
N LEU A 226 -1.70 16.53 -3.65
CA LEU A 226 -3.14 16.30 -3.55
C LEU A 226 -3.61 15.19 -4.50
N VAL A 227 -3.10 15.15 -5.73
CA VAL A 227 -3.37 14.05 -6.67
C VAL A 227 -2.97 12.71 -6.08
N SER A 228 -1.84 12.62 -5.36
CA SER A 228 -1.44 11.38 -4.69
C SER A 228 -2.44 10.94 -3.61
N GLY A 229 -3.03 11.88 -2.88
CA GLY A 229 -4.10 11.60 -1.91
C GLY A 229 -5.34 11.00 -2.57
N PHE A 230 -5.81 11.59 -3.67
CA PHE A 230 -6.98 11.06 -4.40
C PHE A 230 -6.70 9.73 -5.09
N TYR A 231 -5.50 9.51 -5.62
CA TYR A 231 -5.12 8.20 -6.13
C TYR A 231 -4.93 7.17 -5.01
N GLY A 232 -4.51 7.61 -3.82
CA GLY A 232 -4.53 6.80 -2.60
C GLY A 232 -5.95 6.34 -2.22
N LEU A 233 -6.96 7.23 -2.33
CA LEU A 233 -8.37 6.87 -2.16
C LEU A 233 -8.80 5.76 -3.14
N ASN A 234 -8.46 5.90 -4.41
CA ASN A 234 -8.78 4.91 -5.44
C ASN A 234 -8.05 3.57 -5.20
N GLN A 235 -6.79 3.63 -4.77
CA GLN A 235 -6.06 2.42 -4.36
C GLN A 235 -6.71 1.74 -3.15
N ALA A 236 -7.17 2.51 -2.16
CA ALA A 236 -7.89 1.96 -1.01
C ALA A 236 -9.23 1.34 -1.42
N ALA A 237 -9.96 1.94 -2.36
CA ALA A 237 -11.17 1.36 -2.90
C ALA A 237 -10.90 -0.04 -3.51
N LEU A 238 -9.80 -0.19 -4.26
CA LEU A 238 -9.38 -1.49 -4.78
C LEU A 238 -8.97 -2.46 -3.68
N THR A 239 -8.12 -2.06 -2.75
CA THR A 239 -7.56 -3.00 -1.78
C THR A 239 -8.51 -3.37 -0.65
N THR A 240 -9.46 -2.47 -0.31
CA THR A 240 -10.39 -2.66 0.81
C THR A 240 -11.75 -3.19 0.34
N TYR A 241 -12.29 -2.63 -0.74
CA TYR A 241 -13.68 -2.85 -1.11
C TYR A 241 -13.88 -3.69 -2.38
N PHE A 242 -12.84 -4.00 -3.16
CA PHE A 242 -12.99 -4.72 -4.42
C PHE A 242 -13.58 -6.13 -4.22
N VAL A 243 -12.97 -6.95 -3.34
CA VAL A 243 -13.48 -8.30 -3.03
C VAL A 243 -14.87 -8.23 -2.40
N PRO A 244 -15.11 -7.43 -1.35
CA PRO A 244 -16.45 -7.23 -0.82
C PRO A 244 -17.47 -6.79 -1.88
N SER A 245 -17.11 -5.86 -2.77
CA SER A 245 -18.02 -5.42 -3.84
C SER A 245 -18.45 -6.55 -4.75
N LEU A 246 -17.53 -7.39 -5.18
CA LEU A 246 -17.85 -8.53 -6.06
C LEU A 246 -18.75 -9.56 -5.37
N VAL A 247 -18.56 -9.76 -4.06
CA VAL A 247 -19.43 -10.64 -3.27
C VAL A 247 -20.82 -10.02 -3.10
N TRP A 248 -20.90 -8.74 -2.70
CA TRP A 248 -22.18 -8.06 -2.44
C TRP A 248 -23.01 -7.82 -3.70
N LEU A 249 -22.37 -7.45 -4.83
CA LEU A 249 -23.07 -7.04 -6.04
C LEU A 249 -23.34 -8.20 -6.99
N HIS A 250 -22.43 -9.15 -7.04
CA HIS A 250 -22.47 -10.23 -8.02
C HIS A 250 -22.69 -11.62 -7.41
N GLY A 251 -22.79 -11.72 -6.08
CA GLY A 251 -22.98 -13.00 -5.39
C GLY A 251 -21.81 -13.97 -5.56
N LEU A 252 -20.61 -13.48 -5.88
CA LEU A 252 -19.45 -14.34 -6.09
C LEU A 252 -18.96 -14.91 -4.76
N SER A 253 -18.42 -16.14 -4.79
CA SER A 253 -17.68 -16.64 -3.65
C SER A 253 -16.43 -15.80 -3.39
N ILE A 254 -15.99 -15.72 -2.11
CA ILE A 254 -14.79 -14.97 -1.72
C ILE A 254 -13.58 -15.42 -2.56
N GLY A 255 -13.42 -16.73 -2.79
CA GLY A 255 -12.30 -17.26 -3.58
C GLY A 255 -12.31 -16.76 -5.04
N ARG A 256 -13.48 -16.76 -5.71
CA ARG A 256 -13.59 -16.21 -7.08
C ARG A 256 -13.34 -14.70 -7.12
N ALA A 257 -13.90 -13.95 -6.18
CA ALA A 257 -13.68 -12.51 -6.07
C ALA A 257 -12.20 -12.17 -5.80
N ALA A 258 -11.54 -12.93 -4.94
CA ALA A 258 -10.12 -12.80 -4.65
C ALA A 258 -9.23 -13.20 -5.84
N GLY A 259 -9.65 -14.15 -6.66
CA GLY A 259 -8.98 -14.47 -7.92
C GLY A 259 -8.91 -13.26 -8.87
N PHE A 260 -9.98 -12.47 -8.98
CA PHE A 260 -9.94 -11.21 -9.74
C PHE A 260 -9.03 -10.16 -9.08
N LEU A 261 -8.94 -10.11 -7.75
CA LEU A 261 -7.97 -9.25 -7.08
C LEU A 261 -6.53 -9.67 -7.39
N ALA A 262 -6.25 -10.98 -7.47
CA ALA A 262 -4.94 -11.47 -7.89
C ALA A 262 -4.59 -11.00 -9.31
N VAL A 263 -5.53 -11.05 -10.25
CA VAL A 263 -5.37 -10.49 -11.62
C VAL A 263 -5.05 -8.99 -11.53
N ALA A 264 -5.80 -8.23 -10.74
CA ALA A 264 -5.57 -6.80 -10.58
C ALA A 264 -4.16 -6.52 -10.04
N THR A 265 -3.71 -7.25 -9.04
CA THR A 265 -2.39 -7.01 -8.42
C THR A 265 -1.22 -7.37 -9.34
N VAL A 266 -1.35 -8.46 -10.13
CA VAL A 266 -0.35 -8.82 -11.16
C VAL A 266 -0.30 -7.75 -12.25
N ALA A 267 -1.45 -7.30 -12.75
CA ALA A 267 -1.51 -6.20 -13.72
C ALA A 267 -0.92 -4.90 -13.16
N GLY A 268 -1.15 -4.61 -11.87
CA GLY A 268 -0.56 -3.48 -11.17
C GLY A 268 0.97 -3.55 -11.08
N ALA A 269 1.53 -4.73 -10.83
CA ALA A 269 2.97 -4.95 -10.82
C ALA A 269 3.58 -4.70 -12.21
N ALA A 270 2.98 -5.25 -13.26
CA ALA A 270 3.40 -5.04 -14.64
C ALA A 270 3.30 -3.56 -15.06
N ALA A 271 2.21 -2.90 -14.68
CA ALA A 271 1.97 -1.49 -14.99
C ALA A 271 2.98 -0.55 -14.34
N ARG A 272 3.47 -0.83 -13.13
CA ARG A 272 4.54 -0.04 -12.48
C ARG A 272 5.80 0.02 -13.33
N ILE A 273 6.18 -1.11 -13.92
CA ILE A 273 7.35 -1.19 -14.80
C ILE A 273 7.02 -0.52 -16.14
N GLY A 274 5.90 -0.89 -16.76
CA GLY A 274 5.47 -0.38 -18.05
C GLY A 274 5.31 1.15 -18.07
N PHE A 275 4.66 1.72 -17.07
CA PHE A 275 4.49 3.17 -16.96
C PHE A 275 5.81 3.90 -16.72
N GLY A 276 6.75 3.32 -15.96
CA GLY A 276 8.10 3.86 -15.82
C GLY A 276 8.82 3.96 -17.17
N VAL A 277 8.78 2.88 -17.95
CA VAL A 277 9.39 2.82 -19.29
C VAL A 277 8.72 3.79 -20.26
N THR A 278 7.38 3.79 -20.32
CA THR A 278 6.65 4.67 -21.27
C THR A 278 6.83 6.15 -20.92
N THR A 279 6.82 6.50 -19.64
CA THR A 279 7.03 7.90 -19.21
C THR A 279 8.46 8.36 -19.51
N SER A 280 9.47 7.52 -19.30
CA SER A 280 10.85 7.86 -19.64
C SER A 280 11.05 8.02 -21.15
N ARG A 281 10.34 7.23 -21.97
CA ARG A 281 10.45 7.28 -23.43
C ARG A 281 9.68 8.44 -24.08
N PHE A 282 8.47 8.74 -23.59
CA PHE A 282 7.57 9.71 -24.21
C PHE A 282 7.49 11.05 -23.47
N GLY A 283 8.06 11.16 -22.25
CA GLY A 283 8.26 12.43 -21.55
C GLY A 283 6.97 13.19 -21.21
N LYS A 284 5.81 12.53 -21.01
CA LYS A 284 4.52 13.18 -20.77
C LYS A 284 3.84 12.69 -19.48
N PRO A 285 4.43 12.91 -18.28
CA PRO A 285 3.94 12.35 -17.02
C PRO A 285 2.50 12.77 -16.68
N TYR A 286 2.13 14.04 -16.89
CA TYR A 286 0.76 14.51 -16.65
C TYR A 286 -0.27 13.84 -17.56
N HIS A 287 0.08 13.56 -18.81
CA HIS A 287 -0.79 12.83 -19.72
C HIS A 287 -1.00 11.39 -19.26
N HIS A 288 0.07 10.69 -18.86
CA HIS A 288 -0.04 9.34 -18.29
C HIS A 288 -0.91 9.31 -17.02
N LEU A 289 -0.73 10.28 -16.10
CA LEU A 289 -1.56 10.36 -14.90
C LEU A 289 -3.03 10.58 -15.23
N ARG A 290 -3.37 11.44 -16.21
CA ARG A 290 -4.77 11.61 -16.66
C ARG A 290 -5.34 10.35 -17.25
N LEU A 291 -4.59 9.67 -18.12
CA LEU A 291 -5.01 8.40 -18.72
C LEU A 291 -5.27 7.35 -17.65
N ILE A 292 -4.42 7.26 -16.64
CA ILE A 292 -4.60 6.40 -15.46
C ILE A 292 -5.94 6.70 -14.78
N GLY A 293 -6.30 7.97 -14.56
CA GLY A 293 -7.58 8.35 -13.95
C GLY A 293 -8.78 7.94 -14.81
N LEU A 294 -8.75 8.22 -16.11
CA LEU A 294 -9.83 7.87 -17.03
C LEU A 294 -10.03 6.35 -17.14
N VAL A 295 -8.93 5.61 -17.34
CA VAL A 295 -8.98 4.15 -17.45
C VAL A 295 -9.43 3.50 -16.13
N SER A 296 -9.05 4.10 -14.99
CA SER A 296 -9.53 3.63 -13.68
C SER A 296 -11.06 3.81 -13.54
N GLY A 297 -11.60 4.95 -14.01
CA GLY A 297 -13.05 5.17 -14.04
C GLY A 297 -13.78 4.13 -14.87
N LEU A 298 -13.31 3.88 -16.09
CA LEU A 298 -13.87 2.84 -16.97
C LEU A 298 -13.77 1.46 -16.32
N ALA A 299 -12.65 1.14 -15.68
CA ALA A 299 -12.44 -0.14 -15.01
C ALA A 299 -13.45 -0.37 -13.87
N TRP A 300 -13.73 0.66 -13.07
CA TRP A 300 -14.76 0.58 -12.04
C TRP A 300 -16.16 0.41 -12.63
N VAL A 301 -16.50 1.08 -13.72
CA VAL A 301 -17.76 0.86 -14.43
C VAL A 301 -17.87 -0.61 -14.86
N LEU A 302 -16.81 -1.18 -15.46
CA LEU A 302 -16.80 -2.59 -15.86
C LEU A 302 -17.00 -3.55 -14.68
N VAL A 303 -16.39 -3.22 -13.51
CA VAL A 303 -16.47 -4.06 -12.31
C VAL A 303 -17.86 -3.97 -11.66
N LEU A 304 -18.44 -2.76 -11.56
CA LEU A 304 -19.69 -2.53 -10.83
C LEU A 304 -20.95 -2.75 -11.70
N TRP A 305 -20.83 -2.91 -13.02
CA TRP A 305 -21.97 -3.09 -13.92
C TRP A 305 -22.71 -4.40 -13.63
N PRO A 306 -24.06 -4.42 -13.63
CA PRO A 306 -24.86 -5.63 -13.42
C PRO A 306 -24.58 -6.74 -14.44
N GLY A 307 -24.88 -8.00 -14.09
CA GLY A 307 -24.70 -9.17 -14.95
C GLY A 307 -23.23 -9.52 -15.18
N PRO A 308 -22.53 -10.12 -14.20
CA PRO A 308 -21.10 -10.37 -14.27
C PRO A 308 -20.76 -11.43 -15.31
N THR A 309 -19.82 -11.13 -16.21
CA THR A 309 -19.15 -12.13 -17.04
C THR A 309 -17.69 -12.24 -16.62
N THR A 310 -17.13 -13.44 -16.70
CA THR A 310 -15.73 -13.67 -16.32
C THR A 310 -14.79 -12.76 -17.12
N LEU A 311 -15.00 -12.63 -18.42
CA LEU A 311 -14.17 -11.77 -19.29
C LEU A 311 -14.22 -10.32 -18.85
N ARG A 312 -15.42 -9.75 -18.62
CA ARG A 312 -15.58 -8.35 -18.21
C ARG A 312 -14.91 -8.07 -16.86
N LEU A 313 -15.13 -8.96 -15.88
CA LEU A 313 -14.52 -8.81 -14.55
C LEU A 313 -12.99 -8.95 -14.62
N THR A 314 -12.47 -9.87 -15.46
CA THR A 314 -11.02 -10.01 -15.66
C THR A 314 -10.43 -8.76 -16.30
N CYS A 315 -11.03 -8.22 -17.37
CA CYS A 315 -10.59 -6.98 -18.00
C CYS A 315 -10.69 -5.80 -17.05
N GLY A 316 -11.81 -5.64 -16.35
CA GLY A 316 -11.99 -4.58 -15.35
C GLY A 316 -10.98 -4.68 -14.21
N ALA A 317 -10.74 -5.86 -13.68
CA ALA A 317 -9.74 -6.11 -12.64
C ALA A 317 -8.31 -5.77 -13.10
N ALA A 318 -7.92 -6.23 -14.30
CA ALA A 318 -6.61 -5.95 -14.87
C ALA A 318 -6.40 -4.43 -15.09
N MET A 319 -7.38 -3.76 -15.71
CA MET A 319 -7.32 -2.30 -15.92
C MET A 319 -7.27 -1.54 -14.58
N LEU A 320 -8.09 -1.96 -13.61
CA LEU A 320 -8.15 -1.34 -12.30
C LEU A 320 -6.83 -1.53 -11.54
N GLY A 321 -6.28 -2.73 -11.54
CA GLY A 321 -4.98 -3.01 -10.93
C GLY A 321 -3.86 -2.20 -11.56
N ALA A 322 -3.80 -2.16 -12.90
CA ALA A 322 -2.81 -1.36 -13.63
C ALA A 322 -2.88 0.12 -13.25
N THR A 323 -4.07 0.68 -13.09
CA THR A 323 -4.27 2.10 -12.81
C THR A 323 -4.19 2.44 -11.33
N ALA A 324 -4.92 1.72 -10.46
CA ALA A 324 -4.97 2.02 -9.03
C ALA A 324 -3.66 1.67 -8.29
N MET A 325 -2.80 0.80 -8.84
CA MET A 325 -1.50 0.47 -8.24
C MET A 325 -0.31 1.00 -9.03
N GLY A 326 -0.46 1.34 -10.32
CA GLY A 326 0.63 1.72 -11.21
C GLY A 326 1.09 3.19 -11.13
N TRP A 327 0.25 4.08 -10.59
CA TRP A 327 0.45 5.54 -10.62
C TRP A 327 1.64 6.05 -9.79
N ASN A 328 2.01 5.32 -8.73
CA ASN A 328 2.97 5.79 -7.71
C ASN A 328 4.32 6.22 -8.30
N GLY A 329 4.90 5.41 -9.20
CA GLY A 329 6.22 5.68 -9.77
C GLY A 329 6.25 6.98 -10.57
N ILE A 330 5.28 7.20 -11.44
CA ILE A 330 5.18 8.41 -12.27
C ILE A 330 4.98 9.65 -11.39
N LEU A 331 4.08 9.56 -10.44
CA LEU A 331 3.71 10.71 -9.60
C LEU A 331 4.85 11.12 -8.67
N LEU A 332 5.54 10.15 -8.04
CA LEU A 332 6.68 10.44 -7.18
C LEU A 332 7.87 10.99 -7.97
N ALA A 333 8.12 10.48 -9.19
CA ALA A 333 9.13 11.03 -10.08
C ALA A 333 8.81 12.48 -10.50
N GLN A 334 7.53 12.76 -10.79
CA GLN A 334 7.11 14.12 -11.14
C GLN A 334 7.16 15.07 -9.93
N LEU A 335 6.80 14.61 -8.73
CA LEU A 335 6.99 15.37 -7.50
C LEU A 335 8.46 15.71 -7.25
N ALA A 336 9.36 14.76 -7.50
CA ALA A 336 10.79 14.97 -7.39
C ALA A 336 11.30 16.02 -8.39
N HIS A 337 10.74 16.03 -9.62
CA HIS A 337 11.10 16.97 -10.68
C HIS A 337 10.58 18.40 -10.40
N GLU A 338 9.33 18.54 -9.94
CA GLU A 338 8.69 19.83 -9.62
C GLU A 338 9.17 20.41 -8.28
N ALA A 339 9.92 19.65 -7.50
CA ALA A 339 10.39 20.09 -6.18
C ALA A 339 11.41 21.24 -6.32
N PRO A 340 11.36 22.25 -5.47
CA PRO A 340 12.40 23.30 -5.40
C PRO A 340 13.77 22.67 -5.12
N HIS A 341 14.84 23.35 -5.56
CA HIS A 341 16.21 22.91 -5.36
C HIS A 341 16.50 22.52 -3.90
N GLY A 342 17.01 21.32 -3.69
CA GLY A 342 17.32 20.77 -2.35
C GLY A 342 16.11 20.28 -1.55
N LYS A 343 14.87 20.32 -2.07
CA LYS A 343 13.63 19.94 -1.39
C LYS A 343 12.95 18.69 -1.96
N THR A 344 13.65 17.95 -2.81
CA THR A 344 13.12 16.74 -3.46
C THR A 344 12.58 15.70 -2.46
N ALA A 345 13.35 15.44 -1.40
CA ALA A 345 12.94 14.47 -0.38
C ALA A 345 11.69 14.94 0.39
N ASP A 346 11.60 16.24 0.66
CA ASP A 346 10.44 16.85 1.34
C ASP A 346 9.18 16.73 0.49
N ALA A 347 9.27 17.05 -0.80
CA ALA A 347 8.14 16.98 -1.74
C ALA A 347 7.63 15.53 -1.94
N VAL A 348 8.54 14.58 -2.12
CA VAL A 348 8.22 13.15 -2.24
C VAL A 348 7.62 12.61 -0.94
N GLY A 349 8.18 13.02 0.22
CA GLY A 349 7.65 12.68 1.54
C GLY A 349 6.23 13.21 1.76
N ALA A 350 5.97 14.47 1.39
CA ALA A 350 4.65 15.06 1.46
C ALA A 350 3.63 14.35 0.56
N GLY A 351 4.02 14.01 -0.68
CA GLY A 351 3.16 13.24 -1.58
C GLY A 351 2.84 11.84 -1.03
N THR A 352 3.82 11.16 -0.45
CA THR A 352 3.62 9.85 0.17
C THR A 352 2.70 9.95 1.40
N ALA A 353 2.88 10.98 2.23
CA ALA A 353 2.01 11.21 3.40
C ALA A 353 0.55 11.47 2.98
N LEU A 354 0.32 12.27 1.93
CA LEU A 354 -1.02 12.52 1.40
C LEU A 354 -1.62 11.27 0.74
N ALA A 355 -0.81 10.42 0.09
CA ALA A 355 -1.27 9.12 -0.41
C ALA A 355 -1.80 8.24 0.74
N TYR A 356 -1.06 8.12 1.84
CA TYR A 356 -1.53 7.41 3.05
C TYR A 356 -2.76 8.07 3.67
N GLY A 357 -2.82 9.41 3.68
CA GLY A 357 -4.00 10.16 4.07
C GLY A 357 -5.23 9.80 3.23
N GLY A 358 -5.08 9.66 1.92
CA GLY A 358 -6.12 9.18 1.03
C GLY A 358 -6.59 7.76 1.37
N VAL A 359 -5.65 6.83 1.59
CA VAL A 359 -5.99 5.46 2.00
C VAL A 359 -6.73 5.44 3.34
N LEU A 360 -6.26 6.21 4.31
CA LEU A 360 -6.85 6.34 5.64
C LEU A 360 -8.29 6.90 5.59
N THR A 361 -8.54 7.89 4.74
CA THR A 361 -9.84 8.58 4.66
C THR A 361 -10.87 7.85 3.79
N ALA A 362 -10.44 6.94 2.91
CA ALA A 362 -11.33 6.20 2.03
C ALA A 362 -12.48 5.49 2.77
N PRO A 363 -12.24 4.74 3.86
CA PRO A 363 -13.32 4.09 4.60
C PRO A 363 -14.27 5.07 5.29
N LEU A 364 -13.77 6.23 5.72
CA LEU A 364 -14.60 7.27 6.33
C LEU A 364 -15.57 7.88 5.31
N LEU A 365 -15.07 8.15 4.09
CA LEU A 365 -15.89 8.64 2.99
C LEU A 365 -16.90 7.59 2.52
N TYR A 366 -16.49 6.31 2.48
CA TYR A 366 -17.40 5.20 2.19
C TYR A 366 -18.53 5.13 3.25
N ALA A 367 -18.19 5.19 4.54
CA ALA A 367 -19.16 5.13 5.62
C ALA A 367 -20.13 6.32 5.57
N ALA A 368 -19.65 7.52 5.31
CA ALA A 368 -20.50 8.72 5.13
C ALA A 368 -21.45 8.55 3.95
N ALA A 369 -20.95 8.09 2.79
CA ALA A 369 -21.78 7.84 1.62
C ALA A 369 -22.81 6.73 1.86
N MET A 370 -22.44 5.68 2.61
CA MET A 370 -23.36 4.62 3.04
C MET A 370 -24.48 5.16 3.94
N ALA A 371 -24.13 6.00 4.92
CA ALA A 371 -25.13 6.61 5.83
C ALA A 371 -26.15 7.47 5.08
N LEU A 372 -25.72 8.17 4.04
CA LEU A 372 -26.59 9.01 3.21
C LEU A 372 -27.41 8.22 2.19
N SER A 373 -26.85 7.22 1.56
CA SER A 373 -27.48 6.53 0.42
C SER A 373 -28.12 5.20 0.77
N GLN A 374 -27.78 4.61 1.91
CA GLN A 374 -28.18 3.25 2.31
C GLN A 374 -27.83 2.17 1.28
N SER A 375 -26.88 2.47 0.36
CA SER A 375 -26.54 1.63 -0.77
C SER A 375 -25.02 1.45 -0.90
N LYS A 376 -24.55 0.20 -0.79
CA LYS A 376 -23.14 -0.17 -0.94
C LYS A 376 -22.61 0.22 -2.33
N ILE A 377 -23.40 0.07 -3.37
CA ILE A 377 -23.02 0.46 -4.74
C ILE A 377 -22.82 1.96 -4.84
N THR A 378 -23.79 2.73 -4.34
CA THR A 378 -23.73 4.19 -4.35
C THR A 378 -22.53 4.69 -3.56
N ALA A 379 -22.26 4.10 -2.39
CA ALA A 379 -21.12 4.49 -1.56
C ALA A 379 -19.77 4.24 -2.25
N ILE A 380 -19.59 3.08 -2.89
CA ILE A 380 -18.37 2.76 -3.64
C ILE A 380 -18.24 3.67 -4.86
N THR A 381 -19.34 3.86 -5.62
CA THR A 381 -19.36 4.72 -6.79
C THR A 381 -19.02 6.17 -6.43
N ALA A 382 -19.56 6.70 -5.34
CA ALA A 382 -19.27 8.05 -4.85
C ALA A 382 -17.80 8.20 -4.46
N LEU A 383 -17.24 7.23 -3.72
CA LEU A 383 -15.83 7.22 -3.33
C LEU A 383 -14.90 7.24 -4.56
N VAL A 384 -15.18 6.39 -5.53
CA VAL A 384 -14.39 6.26 -6.76
C VAL A 384 -14.55 7.51 -7.63
N ALA A 385 -15.77 7.98 -7.85
CA ALA A 385 -16.05 9.18 -8.64
C ALA A 385 -15.35 10.41 -8.06
N LEU A 386 -15.39 10.59 -6.73
CA LEU A 386 -14.68 11.66 -6.06
C LEU A 386 -13.17 11.58 -6.32
N SER A 387 -12.57 10.39 -6.12
CA SER A 387 -11.13 10.20 -6.28
C SER A 387 -10.65 10.50 -7.71
N ILE A 388 -11.40 10.05 -8.71
CA ILE A 388 -11.05 10.25 -10.11
C ILE A 388 -11.32 11.68 -10.55
N ALA A 389 -12.52 12.21 -10.28
CA ALA A 389 -12.92 13.54 -10.71
C ALA A 389 -11.98 14.63 -10.17
N VAL A 390 -11.70 14.61 -8.86
CA VAL A 390 -10.80 15.59 -8.24
C VAL A 390 -9.37 15.41 -8.74
N GLY A 391 -8.88 14.17 -8.85
CA GLY A 391 -7.57 13.89 -9.43
C GLY A 391 -7.43 14.46 -10.85
N MET A 392 -8.45 14.28 -11.70
CA MET A 392 -8.48 14.79 -13.08
C MET A 392 -8.53 16.31 -13.15
N VAL A 393 -9.36 16.97 -12.31
CA VAL A 393 -9.44 18.44 -12.24
C VAL A 393 -8.10 19.06 -11.83
N LEU A 394 -7.44 18.46 -10.82
CA LEU A 394 -6.13 18.92 -10.36
C LEU A 394 -5.05 18.77 -11.43
N LEU A 395 -5.07 17.68 -12.19
CA LEU A 395 -4.15 17.44 -13.30
C LEU A 395 -4.45 18.38 -14.50
N GLY A 396 -5.73 18.71 -14.75
CA GLY A 396 -6.17 19.60 -15.83
C GLY A 396 -5.57 21.01 -15.73
N ARG A 397 -5.51 21.56 -14.53
CA ARG A 397 -4.96 22.88 -14.25
C ARG A 397 -3.43 22.99 -14.41
N GLY A 398 -2.73 21.86 -14.54
CA GLY A 398 -1.25 21.84 -14.65
C GLY A 398 -0.72 21.96 -16.07
N SER A 399 -1.49 21.57 -17.09
CA SER A 399 -1.03 21.58 -18.49
C SER A 399 -1.14 22.93 -19.20
N ALA A 400 -1.82 23.91 -18.61
CA ALA A 400 -1.94 25.24 -19.18
C ALA A 400 -0.69 26.12 -18.99
N ARG A 401 0.34 25.63 -18.30
CA ARG A 401 1.58 26.34 -17.98
C ARG A 401 2.87 25.58 -18.34
N ALA A 402 2.74 24.41 -18.96
CA ALA A 402 3.85 23.64 -19.53
C ALA A 402 3.73 23.59 -21.05
#